data_21a8fb757af516f38eefba1ba71f7cf4
#
_entry.id   21a8fb757af516f38eefba1ba71f7cf4
#
_cell.length_a   1.000
_cell.length_b   1.000
_cell.length_c   1.000
_cell.angle_alpha   90.00
_cell.angle_beta   90.00
_cell.angle_gamma   90.00
#
_symmetry.space_group_name_H-M   'P 1'
#
loop_
_entity.id
_entity.type
_entity.pdbx_description
1 polymer ?
#
loop_
_entity_poly.entity_id
_entity_poly.type
_entity_poly.pdbx_seq_one_letter_code
_entity_poly.pdbx_strand_id
1 'polypeptide(L)' 'RIHRILNKYESLALKQYEIMKKWSKIVTQFGIYYYNNNLNENNTKKIRESLELAYLMEIDFIDHIFKVI' A
#
# COMPACT_ATOMS: atom_id res chain seq x y z
N ARG A 1 -26.39 -5.52 14.93
CA ARG A 1 -25.70 -4.20 14.97
C ARG A 1 -24.22 -4.36 15.27
N ILE A 2 -23.89 -5.17 16.27
CA ILE A 2 -22.49 -5.41 16.65
C ILE A 2 -21.74 -6.06 15.47
N HIS A 3 -22.38 -7.04 14.83
CA HIS A 3 -21.77 -7.71 13.67
C HIS A 3 -21.52 -6.77 12.50
N ARG A 4 -22.41 -5.82 12.27
CA ARG A 4 -22.22 -4.82 11.23
C ARG A 4 -21.03 -3.93 11.49
N ILE A 5 -20.88 -3.48 12.73
CA ILE A 5 -19.76 -2.63 13.14
C ILE A 5 -18.45 -3.41 13.03
N LEU A 6 -18.41 -4.64 13.50
CA LEU A 6 -17.24 -5.50 13.42
C LEU A 6 -16.85 -5.76 11.96
N ASN A 7 -17.83 -6.02 11.08
CA ASN A 7 -17.57 -6.25 9.66
C ASN A 7 -16.97 -5.02 8.98
N LYS A 8 -17.44 -3.83 9.34
CA LYS A 8 -16.87 -2.59 8.81
C LYS A 8 -15.42 -2.42 9.22
N TYR A 9 -15.12 -2.64 10.50
CA TYR A 9 -13.75 -2.52 10.99
C TYR A 9 -12.86 -3.61 10.43
N GLU A 10 -13.37 -4.83 10.27
CA GLU A 10 -12.62 -5.90 9.62
C GLU A 10 -12.26 -5.56 8.19
N SER A 11 -13.21 -5.03 7.43
CA SER A 11 -12.96 -4.62 6.06
C SER A 11 -11.89 -3.53 5.97
N LEU A 12 -11.95 -2.55 6.88
CA LEU A 12 -10.95 -1.50 6.94
C LEU A 12 -9.58 -2.05 7.32
N ALA A 13 -9.55 -2.97 8.29
CA ALA A 13 -8.30 -3.61 8.72
C ALA A 13 -7.66 -4.42 7.59
N LEU A 14 -8.46 -5.14 6.80
CA LEU A 14 -7.98 -5.90 5.65
C LEU A 14 -7.41 -4.98 4.58
N LYS A 15 -8.08 -3.88 4.29
CA LYS A 15 -7.57 -2.88 3.33
C LYS A 15 -6.26 -2.28 3.80
N GLN A 16 -6.17 -1.93 5.07
CA GLN A 16 -4.94 -1.41 5.65
C GLN A 16 -3.80 -2.41 5.53
N TYR A 17 -4.08 -3.68 5.81
CA TYR A 17 -3.10 -4.75 5.71
C TYR A 17 -2.58 -4.91 4.28
N GLU A 18 -3.48 -4.85 3.29
CA GLU A 18 -3.09 -4.92 1.89
C GLU A 18 -2.19 -3.76 1.47
N ILE A 19 -2.50 -2.56 1.95
CA ILE A 19 -1.69 -1.37 1.68
C ILE A 19 -0.31 -1.52 2.32
N MET A 20 -0.25 -1.99 3.56
CA MET A 20 1.02 -2.25 4.25
C MET A 20 1.88 -3.28 3.52
N LYS A 21 1.25 -4.33 3.01
CA LYS A 21 1.96 -5.33 2.20
C LYS A 21 2.57 -4.71 0.94
N LYS A 22 1.82 -3.83 0.29
CA LYS A 22 2.29 -3.14 -0.91
C LYS A 22 3.53 -2.30 -0.61
N TRP A 23 3.47 -1.50 0.45
CA TRP A 23 4.60 -0.68 0.89
C TRP A 23 5.81 -1.54 1.24
N SER A 24 5.60 -2.61 1.99
CA SER A 24 6.66 -3.53 2.39
C SER A 24 7.35 -4.15 1.17
N LYS A 25 6.58 -4.53 0.16
CA LYS A 25 7.12 -5.08 -1.08
C LYS A 25 7.98 -4.06 -1.82
N ILE A 26 7.53 -2.81 -1.87
CA ILE A 26 8.28 -1.74 -2.54
C ILE A 26 9.61 -1.51 -1.84
N VAL A 27 9.60 -1.41 -0.51
CA VAL A 27 10.82 -1.20 0.29
C VAL A 27 11.79 -2.35 0.10
N THR A 28 11.28 -3.59 0.09
CA THR A 28 12.10 -4.79 -0.12
C THR A 28 12.74 -4.77 -1.50
N GLN A 29 12.00 -4.45 -2.54
CA GLN A 29 12.54 -4.36 -3.89
C GLN A 29 13.61 -3.29 -4.01
N PHE A 30 13.37 -2.13 -3.40
CA PHE A 30 14.35 -1.05 -3.40
C PHE A 30 15.65 -1.51 -2.74
N GLY A 31 15.54 -2.18 -1.59
CA GLY A 31 16.71 -2.72 -0.90
C GLY A 31 17.49 -3.72 -1.72
N ILE A 32 16.79 -4.62 -2.42
CA ILE A 32 17.43 -5.62 -3.29
C ILE A 32 18.18 -4.93 -4.43
N TYR A 33 17.56 -3.97 -5.10
CA TYR A 33 18.22 -3.23 -6.18
C TYR A 33 19.45 -2.48 -5.68
N TYR A 34 19.34 -1.87 -4.50
CA TYR A 34 20.45 -1.14 -3.91
C TYR A 34 21.63 -2.06 -3.61
N TYR A 35 21.36 -3.19 -2.96
CA TYR A 35 22.40 -4.15 -2.57
C TYR A 35 23.11 -4.77 -3.77
N ASN A 36 22.38 -5.00 -4.85
CA ASN A 36 22.93 -5.62 -6.05
C ASN A 36 23.47 -4.60 -7.06
N ASN A 37 23.55 -3.33 -6.71
CA ASN A 37 23.96 -2.25 -7.60
C ASN A 37 23.13 -2.20 -8.89
N ASN A 38 21.86 -2.57 -8.79
CA ASN A 38 20.94 -2.60 -9.92
C ASN A 38 19.98 -1.39 -9.95
N LEU A 39 20.32 -0.33 -9.21
CA LEU A 39 19.55 0.92 -9.28
C LEU A 39 19.91 1.63 -10.57
N ASN A 40 19.09 1.44 -11.57
CA ASN A 40 19.19 2.12 -12.86
C ASN A 40 17.89 2.83 -13.18
N GLU A 41 17.82 3.52 -14.31
CA GLU A 41 16.62 4.28 -14.70
C GLU A 41 15.37 3.40 -14.77
N ASN A 42 15.49 2.21 -15.36
CA ASN A 42 14.36 1.31 -15.54
C ASN A 42 13.81 0.82 -14.19
N ASN A 43 14.69 0.41 -13.28
CA ASN A 43 14.28 -0.09 -11.97
C ASN A 43 13.75 1.03 -11.09
N THR A 44 14.36 2.21 -11.17
CA THR A 44 13.89 3.39 -10.45
C THR A 44 12.48 3.79 -10.94
N LYS A 45 12.25 3.70 -12.23
CA LYS A 45 10.95 4.00 -12.81
C LYS A 45 9.88 3.02 -12.32
N LYS A 46 10.21 1.73 -12.25
CA LYS A 46 9.30 0.70 -11.72
C LYS A 46 8.93 0.97 -10.26
N ILE A 47 9.92 1.35 -9.47
CA ILE A 47 9.69 1.69 -8.05
C ILE A 47 8.79 2.92 -7.95
N ARG A 48 9.03 3.94 -8.77
CA ARG A 48 8.20 5.14 -8.79
C ARG A 48 6.76 4.82 -9.14
N GLU A 49 6.53 3.99 -10.15
CA GLU A 49 5.18 3.56 -10.53
C GLU A 49 4.49 2.82 -9.40
N SER A 50 5.22 1.94 -8.72
CA SER A 50 4.69 1.19 -7.57
C SER A 50 4.35 2.13 -6.41
N LEU A 51 5.20 3.13 -6.15
CA LEU A 51 4.95 4.14 -5.13
C LEU A 51 3.70 4.96 -5.43
N GLU A 52 3.51 5.33 -6.69
CA GLU A 52 2.31 6.06 -7.11
C GLU A 52 1.05 5.24 -6.87
N LEU A 53 1.08 3.96 -7.21
CA LEU A 53 -0.06 3.06 -6.98
C LEU A 53 -0.35 2.91 -5.50
N ALA A 54 0.68 2.72 -4.67
CA ALA A 54 0.50 2.61 -3.23
C ALA A 54 -0.07 3.90 -2.64
N TYR A 55 0.39 5.04 -3.13
CA TYR A 55 -0.11 6.34 -2.71
C TYR A 55 -1.59 6.50 -3.04
N LEU A 56 -1.99 6.13 -4.26
CA LEU A 56 -3.39 6.18 -4.67
C LEU A 56 -4.27 5.26 -3.83
N MET A 57 -3.76 4.08 -3.48
CA MET A 57 -4.48 3.16 -2.60
C MET A 57 -4.69 3.76 -1.21
N GLU A 58 -3.69 4.48 -0.68
CA GLU A 58 -3.82 5.14 0.62
C GLU A 58 -4.86 6.25 0.59
N ILE A 59 -4.85 7.06 -0.45
CA ILE A 59 -5.83 8.14 -0.61
C ILE A 59 -7.24 7.55 -0.68
N ASP A 60 -7.42 6.51 -1.46
CA ASP A 60 -8.72 5.83 -1.59
C ASP A 60 -9.16 5.25 -0.24
N PHE A 61 -8.23 4.68 0.50
CA PHE A 61 -8.51 4.13 1.82
C PHE A 61 -8.95 5.21 2.80
N ILE A 62 -8.24 6.34 2.84
CA ILE A 62 -8.58 7.47 3.71
C ILE A 62 -9.98 7.99 3.37
N ASP A 63 -10.26 8.15 2.09
CA ASP A 63 -11.57 8.60 1.63
C ASP A 63 -12.67 7.62 2.06
N HIS A 64 -12.39 6.33 1.97
CA HIS A 64 -13.31 5.29 2.40
C HIS A 64 -13.58 5.35 3.91
N ILE A 65 -12.54 5.59 4.71
CA ILE A 65 -12.69 5.76 6.15
C ILE A 65 -13.65 6.89 6.48
N PHE A 66 -13.49 8.04 5.82
CA PHE A 66 -14.35 9.18 6.04
C PHE A 66 -15.80 8.92 5.66
N LYS A 67 -16.04 8.07 4.67
CA LYS A 67 -17.40 7.69 4.29
C LYS A 67 -18.04 6.72 5.28
N VAL A 68 -17.24 5.89 5.93
CA VAL A 68 -17.74 4.88 6.87
C VAL A 68 -17.98 5.48 8.27
N ILE A 69 -17.13 6.41 8.66
CA ILE A 69 -17.25 7.10 9.94
C ILE A 69 -18.30 8.22 9.85
#